data_c58c5f5e24b894fbfb8eb4f8558a1b26
#
_entry.id   c58c5f5e24b894fbfb8eb4f8558a1b26
#
_cell.length_a   1.000
_cell.length_b   1.000
_cell.length_c   1.000
_cell.angle_alpha   90.00
_cell.angle_beta   90.00
_cell.angle_gamma   90.00
#
_symmetry.space_group_name_H-M   'P 1'
#
loop_
_entity.id
_entity.type
_entity.pdbx_description
1 polymer ?
#
loop_
_entity_poly.entity_id
_entity_poly.type
_entity_poly.pdbx_seq_one_letter_code
_entity_poly.pdbx_strand_id
1 'polypeptide(L)'
;MSNNQPVDIYGKPYNRTLLVVVLLIGTFCTVLNQTLLTTAFPTLMKAFDISASDVQWLTTGFLLVNGIMIPITAWLINKFSSRNLYLSAMTIFLIGTITCFTAPNFSTLLIGRLIQACGVGVSMPLLQNIMLSIFPPEKRGSAMGMSGIVIGLAPALGPTLSGYIIDNYHWRDLFGMVLPIVVLVLVLAFFLMKSVIPLSNPSIDILSAILSTIGFGSLLYGFSSVGDDGWGSLKVIGFLVVGVIFIALFSWRQLHLEHPFLELRVFKSSTFTIAAVLAGVTNMAMVGAEMVVPLYIQNIRGESAFHS
;
A
#
# COMPACT_ATOMS: atom_id res chain seq x y z
N MET A 1 26.47 -24.84 22.61
CA MET A 1 25.38 -24.21 21.81
C MET A 1 25.74 -22.76 21.68
N SER A 2 26.32 -22.33 20.53
CA SER A 2 26.66 -20.95 20.30
C SER A 2 25.38 -20.12 20.21
N ASN A 3 25.24 -19.15 21.10
CA ASN A 3 24.12 -18.23 21.16
C ASN A 3 24.23 -17.26 19.98
N ASN A 4 23.94 -17.74 18.75
CA ASN A 4 24.05 -16.97 17.51
C ASN A 4 22.81 -16.08 17.37
N GLN A 5 22.68 -15.12 18.29
CA GLN A 5 21.63 -14.09 18.16
C GLN A 5 21.91 -13.27 16.89
N PRO A 6 20.91 -13.02 16.05
CA PRO A 6 21.08 -12.18 14.89
C PRO A 6 21.51 -10.76 15.32
N VAL A 7 22.45 -10.18 14.57
CA VAL A 7 22.95 -8.83 14.82
C VAL A 7 22.49 -7.89 13.72
N ASP A 8 22.24 -6.64 14.09
CA ASP A 8 21.93 -5.56 13.16
C ASP A 8 23.19 -5.08 12.40
N ILE A 9 23.03 -4.12 11.49
CA ILE A 9 24.16 -3.57 10.70
C ILE A 9 25.22 -2.87 11.57
N TYR A 10 24.95 -2.61 12.85
CA TYR A 10 25.87 -2.01 13.81
C TYR A 10 26.44 -3.05 14.79
N GLY A 11 26.23 -4.35 14.56
CA GLY A 11 26.70 -5.44 15.41
C GLY A 11 25.90 -5.63 16.71
N LYS A 12 24.74 -4.97 16.88
CA LYS A 12 23.91 -5.10 18.08
C LYS A 12 22.96 -6.28 17.97
N PRO A 13 22.87 -7.14 19.00
CA PRO A 13 21.96 -8.28 18.98
C PRO A 13 20.50 -7.79 18.98
N TYR A 14 19.63 -8.53 18.29
CA TYR A 14 18.21 -8.26 18.29
C TYR A 14 17.36 -9.54 18.30
N ASN A 15 16.12 -9.41 18.73
CA ASN A 15 15.16 -10.52 18.68
C ASN A 15 14.43 -10.51 17.34
N ARG A 16 14.76 -11.49 16.47
CA ARG A 16 14.16 -11.63 15.13
C ARG A 16 12.64 -11.76 15.20
N THR A 17 12.12 -12.56 16.13
CA THR A 17 10.69 -12.82 16.25
C THR A 17 9.92 -11.54 16.61
N LEU A 18 10.41 -10.76 17.58
CA LEU A 18 9.76 -9.51 17.96
C LEU A 18 9.77 -8.48 16.82
N LEU A 19 10.88 -8.38 16.10
CA LEU A 19 10.99 -7.50 14.93
C LEU A 19 9.96 -7.90 13.86
N VAL A 20 9.85 -9.19 13.55
CA VAL A 20 8.89 -9.72 12.57
C VAL A 20 7.44 -9.47 13.02
N VAL A 21 7.12 -9.71 14.30
CA VAL A 21 5.77 -9.47 14.84
C VAL A 21 5.36 -8.01 14.70
N VAL A 22 6.24 -7.07 15.05
CA VAL A 22 5.95 -5.62 14.90
C VAL A 22 5.69 -5.26 13.44
N LEU A 23 6.51 -5.77 12.52
CA LEU A 23 6.33 -5.54 11.08
C LEU A 23 5.00 -6.11 10.58
N LEU A 24 4.66 -7.34 10.98
CA LEU A 24 3.43 -8.00 10.53
C LEU A 24 2.17 -7.32 11.09
N ILE A 25 2.16 -6.91 12.37
CA ILE A 25 1.03 -6.17 12.95
C ILE A 25 0.86 -4.81 12.25
N GLY A 26 1.95 -4.08 12.00
CA GLY A 26 1.88 -2.81 11.27
C GLY A 26 1.36 -2.98 9.84
N THR A 27 1.84 -4.02 9.13
CA THR A 27 1.36 -4.33 7.78
C THR A 27 -0.11 -4.76 7.79
N PHE A 28 -0.50 -5.62 8.72
CA PHE A 28 -1.91 -6.00 8.90
C PHE A 28 -2.79 -4.76 9.08
N CYS A 29 -2.38 -3.85 9.95
CA CYS A 29 -3.11 -2.62 10.24
C CYS A 29 -3.25 -1.72 9.00
N THR A 30 -2.18 -1.58 8.21
CA THR A 30 -2.21 -0.76 6.98
C THR A 30 -3.07 -1.37 5.88
N VAL A 31 -3.01 -2.69 5.69
CA VAL A 31 -3.84 -3.40 4.70
C VAL A 31 -5.30 -3.44 5.15
N LEU A 32 -5.57 -3.70 6.44
CA LEU A 32 -6.91 -3.64 6.99
C LEU A 32 -7.54 -2.25 6.77
N ASN A 33 -6.81 -1.18 7.06
CA ASN A 33 -7.29 0.20 6.82
C ASN A 33 -7.61 0.46 5.33
N GLN A 34 -6.92 -0.19 4.41
CA GLN A 34 -7.19 -0.07 2.98
C GLN A 34 -8.57 -0.63 2.63
N THR A 35 -8.95 -1.76 3.20
CA THR A 35 -10.17 -2.50 2.86
C THR A 35 -11.40 -2.07 3.68
N LEU A 36 -11.20 -1.42 4.85
CA LEU A 36 -12.31 -0.93 5.69
C LEU A 36 -13.22 0.07 4.97
N LEU A 37 -12.74 0.82 3.98
CA LEU A 37 -13.53 1.89 3.35
C LEU A 37 -14.50 1.42 2.28
N THR A 38 -14.27 0.28 1.65
CA THR A 38 -15.10 -0.17 0.51
C THR A 38 -16.56 -0.38 0.89
N THR A 39 -16.81 -0.95 2.05
CA THR A 39 -18.16 -1.14 2.59
C THR A 39 -18.80 0.16 3.13
N ALA A 40 -17.99 1.18 3.43
CA ALA A 40 -18.44 2.47 3.93
C ALA A 40 -18.85 3.45 2.82
N PHE A 41 -18.63 3.14 1.54
CA PHE A 41 -18.90 4.05 0.43
C PHE A 41 -20.34 4.60 0.41
N PRO A 42 -21.40 3.78 0.54
CA PRO A 42 -22.76 4.31 0.55
C PRO A 42 -23.03 5.30 1.70
N THR A 43 -22.43 5.03 2.86
CA THR A 43 -22.54 5.91 4.03
C THR A 43 -21.79 7.23 3.82
N LEU A 44 -20.60 7.19 3.23
CA LEU A 44 -19.79 8.38 2.92
C LEU A 44 -20.44 9.23 1.83
N MET A 45 -21.03 8.60 0.79
CA MET A 45 -21.79 9.31 -0.24
C MET A 45 -22.94 10.12 0.37
N LYS A 46 -23.70 9.52 1.30
CA LYS A 46 -24.77 10.22 2.01
C LYS A 46 -24.25 11.30 2.97
N ALA A 47 -23.15 11.02 3.68
CA ALA A 47 -22.62 11.94 4.69
C ALA A 47 -22.00 13.21 4.10
N PHE A 48 -21.46 13.14 2.87
CA PHE A 48 -20.81 14.26 2.20
C PHE A 48 -21.60 14.77 0.99
N ASP A 49 -22.75 14.18 0.64
CA ASP A 49 -23.56 14.49 -0.52
C ASP A 49 -22.77 14.49 -1.84
N ILE A 50 -22.06 13.37 -2.06
CA ILE A 50 -21.15 13.17 -3.20
C ILE A 50 -21.55 11.97 -4.05
N SER A 51 -21.10 11.96 -5.30
CA SER A 51 -21.35 10.88 -6.25
C SER A 51 -20.54 9.60 -5.95
N ALA A 52 -20.93 8.48 -6.57
CA ALA A 52 -20.18 7.24 -6.52
C ALA A 52 -18.77 7.38 -7.13
N SER A 53 -18.62 8.21 -8.17
CA SER A 53 -17.35 8.55 -8.81
C SER A 53 -16.44 9.31 -7.86
N ASP A 54 -16.98 10.28 -7.11
CA ASP A 54 -16.18 11.05 -6.14
C ASP A 54 -15.66 10.16 -5.01
N VAL A 55 -16.52 9.33 -4.42
CA VAL A 55 -16.12 8.48 -3.29
C VAL A 55 -15.06 7.44 -3.69
N GLN A 56 -15.06 6.96 -4.92
CA GLN A 56 -14.05 6.04 -5.45
C GLN A 56 -12.63 6.62 -5.39
N TRP A 57 -12.47 7.96 -5.44
CA TRP A 57 -11.18 8.61 -5.29
C TRP A 57 -10.48 8.29 -3.97
N LEU A 58 -11.20 7.94 -2.92
CA LEU A 58 -10.62 7.48 -1.66
C LEU A 58 -9.79 6.19 -1.82
N THR A 59 -10.17 5.33 -2.76
CA THR A 59 -9.42 4.11 -3.10
C THR A 59 -8.49 4.33 -4.28
N THR A 60 -8.95 4.93 -5.36
CA THR A 60 -8.14 5.17 -6.56
C THR A 60 -6.96 6.09 -6.28
N GLY A 61 -7.20 7.21 -5.58
CA GLY A 61 -6.14 8.13 -5.18
C GLY A 61 -5.13 7.47 -4.25
N PHE A 62 -5.60 6.63 -3.32
CA PHE A 62 -4.74 5.84 -2.44
C PHE A 62 -3.86 4.88 -3.24
N LEU A 63 -4.42 4.10 -4.17
CA LEU A 63 -3.68 3.16 -5.03
C LEU A 63 -2.71 3.89 -5.95
N LEU A 64 -3.08 5.06 -6.46
CA LEU A 64 -2.23 5.90 -7.29
C LEU A 64 -0.98 6.34 -6.53
N VAL A 65 -1.14 6.92 -5.34
CA VAL A 65 -0.01 7.35 -4.51
C VAL A 65 0.84 6.15 -4.09
N ASN A 66 0.19 5.03 -3.73
CA ASN A 66 0.90 3.79 -3.39
C ASN A 66 1.77 3.30 -4.55
N GLY A 67 1.21 3.26 -5.78
CA GLY A 67 1.93 2.87 -6.99
C GLY A 67 3.13 3.77 -7.31
N ILE A 68 2.99 5.09 -7.10
CA ILE A 68 4.08 6.07 -7.26
C ILE A 68 5.17 5.85 -6.20
N MET A 69 4.78 5.50 -4.97
CA MET A 69 5.73 5.32 -3.87
C MET A 69 6.59 4.06 -4.02
N ILE A 70 6.14 3.01 -4.71
CA ILE A 70 6.89 1.75 -4.83
C ILE A 70 8.28 1.94 -5.44
N PRO A 71 8.48 2.58 -6.60
CA PRO A 71 9.81 2.83 -7.15
C PRO A 71 10.67 3.74 -6.25
N ILE A 72 10.06 4.75 -5.65
CA ILE A 72 10.73 5.67 -4.73
C ILE A 72 11.23 4.91 -3.49
N THR A 73 10.43 3.98 -2.99
CA THR A 73 10.74 3.17 -1.82
C THR A 73 11.93 2.26 -2.06
N ALA A 74 12.14 1.76 -3.27
CA ALA A 74 13.33 0.97 -3.61
C ALA A 74 14.62 1.77 -3.39
N TRP A 75 14.63 3.06 -3.71
CA TRP A 75 15.74 3.96 -3.40
C TRP A 75 15.83 4.28 -1.90
N LEU A 76 14.68 4.58 -1.24
CA LEU A 76 14.63 4.90 0.18
C LEU A 76 15.21 3.77 1.05
N ILE A 77 14.92 2.51 0.74
CA ILE A 77 15.42 1.33 1.46
C ILE A 77 16.96 1.24 1.42
N ASN A 78 17.55 1.61 0.30
CA ASN A 78 19.00 1.61 0.12
C ASN A 78 19.68 2.83 0.75
N LYS A 79 18.96 3.94 0.90
CA LYS A 79 19.49 5.22 1.41
C LYS A 79 19.35 5.37 2.92
N PHE A 80 18.24 4.95 3.48
CA PHE A 80 17.90 5.16 4.89
C PHE A 80 17.89 3.86 5.67
N SER A 81 18.23 3.94 6.95
CA SER A 81 18.17 2.77 7.83
C SER A 81 16.74 2.22 7.91
N SER A 82 16.59 0.90 7.85
CA SER A 82 15.28 0.24 7.87
C SER A 82 14.45 0.59 9.10
N ARG A 83 15.08 0.86 10.26
CA ARG A 83 14.40 1.35 11.46
C ARG A 83 13.78 2.73 11.24
N ASN A 84 14.59 3.70 10.80
CA ASN A 84 14.11 5.08 10.62
C ASN A 84 13.06 5.15 9.52
N LEU A 85 13.26 4.40 8.44
CA LEU A 85 12.32 4.36 7.32
C LEU A 85 10.96 3.79 7.75
N TYR A 86 10.96 2.71 8.55
CA TYR A 86 9.72 2.13 9.08
C TYR A 86 9.00 3.09 10.04
N LEU A 87 9.73 3.70 10.97
CA LEU A 87 9.17 4.68 11.90
C LEU A 87 8.57 5.89 11.15
N SER A 88 9.28 6.42 10.14
CA SER A 88 8.76 7.51 9.31
C SER A 88 7.50 7.10 8.55
N ALA A 89 7.48 5.91 7.94
CA ALA A 89 6.33 5.39 7.21
C ALA A 89 5.09 5.25 8.11
N MET A 90 5.26 4.67 9.30
CA MET A 90 4.17 4.49 10.26
C MET A 90 3.72 5.83 10.88
N THR A 91 4.63 6.80 11.05
CA THR A 91 4.27 8.14 11.50
C THR A 91 3.46 8.89 10.45
N ILE A 92 3.85 8.81 9.18
CA ILE A 92 3.06 9.39 8.06
C ILE A 92 1.68 8.73 8.00
N PHE A 93 1.61 7.41 8.14
CA PHE A 93 0.35 6.68 8.18
C PHE A 93 -0.53 7.11 9.37
N LEU A 94 0.05 7.31 10.55
CA LEU A 94 -0.66 7.82 11.73
C LEU A 94 -1.23 9.22 11.49
N ILE A 95 -0.42 10.15 10.94
CA ILE A 95 -0.87 11.52 10.61
C ILE A 95 -2.05 11.46 9.64
N GLY A 96 -1.95 10.65 8.57
CA GLY A 96 -3.05 10.44 7.63
C GLY A 96 -4.30 9.87 8.31
N THR A 97 -4.13 8.92 9.24
CA THR A 97 -5.25 8.31 9.98
C THR A 97 -5.94 9.33 10.90
N ILE A 98 -5.18 10.19 11.60
CA ILE A 98 -5.72 11.29 12.41
C ILE A 98 -6.48 12.28 11.52
N THR A 99 -5.90 12.64 10.37
CA THR A 99 -6.55 13.54 9.40
C THR A 99 -7.88 12.97 8.91
N CYS A 100 -7.94 11.67 8.60
CA CYS A 100 -9.19 11.00 8.21
C CYS A 100 -10.21 10.96 9.35
N PHE A 101 -9.79 10.66 10.57
CA PHE A 101 -10.65 10.60 11.75
C PHE A 101 -11.30 11.95 12.06
N THR A 102 -10.53 13.03 11.93
CA THR A 102 -10.99 14.39 12.23
C THR A 102 -11.58 15.13 11.02
N ALA A 103 -11.71 14.46 9.85
CA ALA A 103 -12.09 15.10 8.60
C ALA A 103 -13.48 15.77 8.67
N PRO A 104 -13.58 17.11 8.48
CA PRO A 104 -14.85 17.82 8.45
C PRO A 104 -15.56 17.71 7.10
N ASN A 105 -14.86 17.45 6.03
CA ASN A 105 -15.34 17.37 4.65
C ASN A 105 -14.60 16.31 3.83
N PHE A 106 -15.12 16.01 2.65
CA PHE A 106 -14.57 14.99 1.76
C PHE A 106 -13.13 15.29 1.32
N SER A 107 -12.80 16.55 1.01
CA SER A 107 -11.44 16.93 0.58
C SER A 107 -10.40 16.65 1.66
N THR A 108 -10.72 16.92 2.92
CA THR A 108 -9.83 16.60 4.06
C THR A 108 -9.69 15.09 4.23
N LEU A 109 -10.78 14.33 4.07
CA LEU A 109 -10.74 12.87 4.11
C LEU A 109 -9.86 12.31 2.99
N LEU A 110 -10.00 12.81 1.77
CA LEU A 110 -9.16 12.42 0.63
C LEU A 110 -7.68 12.75 0.88
N ILE A 111 -7.36 13.93 1.36
CA ILE A 111 -5.97 14.30 1.71
C ILE A 111 -5.41 13.33 2.76
N GLY A 112 -6.17 13.04 3.80
CA GLY A 112 -5.77 12.06 4.82
C GLY A 112 -5.45 10.69 4.22
N ARG A 113 -6.26 10.24 3.26
CA ARG A 113 -6.06 8.97 2.52
C ARG A 113 -4.79 9.00 1.67
N LEU A 114 -4.50 10.10 0.98
CA LEU A 114 -3.26 10.24 0.20
C LEU A 114 -2.03 10.22 1.11
N ILE A 115 -2.10 10.87 2.29
CA ILE A 115 -1.02 10.81 3.30
C ILE A 115 -0.84 9.37 3.81
N GLN A 116 -1.93 8.65 4.13
CA GLN A 116 -1.84 7.23 4.51
C GLN A 116 -1.16 6.39 3.43
N ALA A 117 -1.50 6.61 2.16
CA ALA A 117 -0.94 5.88 1.02
C ALA A 117 0.58 6.06 0.90
N CYS A 118 1.12 7.26 1.20
CA CYS A 118 2.58 7.47 1.26
C CYS A 118 3.24 6.55 2.30
N GLY A 119 2.65 6.42 3.48
CA GLY A 119 3.17 5.54 4.53
C GLY A 119 3.11 4.05 4.14
N VAL A 120 1.98 3.62 3.56
CA VAL A 120 1.79 2.23 3.11
C VAL A 120 2.72 1.87 1.97
N GLY A 121 2.88 2.76 0.98
CA GLY A 121 3.77 2.58 -0.16
C GLY A 121 5.25 2.39 0.22
N VAL A 122 5.63 2.85 1.42
CA VAL A 122 6.96 2.57 1.99
C VAL A 122 6.96 1.30 2.81
N SER A 123 5.97 1.09 3.68
CA SER A 123 5.99 0.00 4.67
C SER A 123 5.90 -1.39 4.04
N MET A 124 5.13 -1.56 2.96
CA MET A 124 4.93 -2.86 2.30
C MET A 124 6.21 -3.39 1.62
N PRO A 125 6.87 -2.65 0.72
CA PRO A 125 8.15 -3.13 0.15
C PRO A 125 9.24 -3.28 1.21
N LEU A 126 9.25 -2.41 2.23
CA LEU A 126 10.21 -2.50 3.32
C LEU A 126 10.05 -3.79 4.14
N LEU A 127 8.81 -4.19 4.47
CA LEU A 127 8.53 -5.49 5.10
C LEU A 127 9.17 -6.63 4.30
N GLN A 128 8.87 -6.70 2.98
CA GLN A 128 9.36 -7.77 2.13
C GLN A 128 10.89 -7.82 2.09
N ASN A 129 11.54 -6.66 1.95
CA ASN A 129 13.00 -6.55 1.96
C ASN A 129 13.61 -6.98 3.30
N ILE A 130 13.03 -6.56 4.43
CA ILE A 130 13.48 -6.99 5.76
C ILE A 130 13.34 -8.50 5.89
N MET A 131 12.18 -9.08 5.54
CA MET A 131 11.96 -10.52 5.64
C MET A 131 12.98 -11.31 4.82
N LEU A 132 13.27 -10.89 3.59
CA LEU A 132 14.29 -11.53 2.74
C LEU A 132 15.72 -11.37 3.28
N SER A 133 16.00 -10.31 4.02
CA SER A 133 17.32 -10.02 4.57
C SER A 133 17.62 -10.79 5.86
N ILE A 134 16.61 -10.94 6.74
CA ILE A 134 16.82 -11.57 8.06
C ILE A 134 16.66 -13.09 8.07
N PHE A 135 16.03 -13.67 7.02
CA PHE A 135 15.89 -15.11 6.90
C PHE A 135 16.84 -15.70 5.86
N PRO A 136 17.50 -16.84 6.17
CA PRO A 136 18.34 -17.56 5.22
C PRO A 136 17.52 -18.09 4.05
N PRO A 137 18.14 -18.36 2.88
CA PRO A 137 17.42 -18.76 1.65
C PRO A 137 16.42 -19.89 1.84
N GLU A 138 16.77 -20.89 2.66
CA GLU A 138 15.96 -22.10 2.92
C GLU A 138 14.65 -21.78 3.68
N LYS A 139 14.62 -20.66 4.43
CA LYS A 139 13.48 -20.23 5.26
C LYS A 139 12.71 -19.05 4.66
N ARG A 140 13.18 -18.47 3.56
CA ARG A 140 12.51 -17.32 2.92
C ARG A 140 11.10 -17.62 2.46
N GLY A 141 10.88 -18.81 1.89
CA GLY A 141 9.54 -19.25 1.48
C GLY A 141 8.53 -19.27 2.63
N SER A 142 8.92 -19.83 3.79
CA SER A 142 8.07 -19.84 4.99
C SER A 142 7.84 -18.43 5.54
N ALA A 143 8.87 -17.58 5.56
CA ALA A 143 8.76 -16.19 6.01
C ALA A 143 7.82 -15.38 5.12
N MET A 144 7.94 -15.51 3.80
CA MET A 144 7.04 -14.85 2.84
C MET A 144 5.62 -15.41 2.92
N GLY A 145 5.47 -16.72 3.13
CA GLY A 145 4.17 -17.34 3.36
C GLY A 145 3.46 -16.78 4.60
N MET A 146 4.18 -16.58 5.71
CA MET A 146 3.64 -15.93 6.91
C MET A 146 3.20 -14.50 6.64
N SER A 147 3.99 -13.72 5.89
CA SER A 147 3.58 -12.37 5.45
C SER A 147 2.35 -12.43 4.55
N GLY A 148 2.28 -13.40 3.64
CA GLY A 148 1.13 -13.61 2.76
C GLY A 148 -0.16 -13.93 3.51
N ILE A 149 -0.09 -14.74 4.58
CA ILE A 149 -1.26 -15.03 5.44
C ILE A 149 -1.77 -13.74 6.09
N VAL A 150 -0.87 -12.93 6.64
CA VAL A 150 -1.25 -11.67 7.32
C VAL A 150 -1.86 -10.68 6.33
N ILE A 151 -1.25 -10.54 5.14
CA ILE A 151 -1.74 -9.65 4.08
C ILE A 151 -3.10 -10.14 3.54
N GLY A 152 -3.28 -11.45 3.37
CA GLY A 152 -4.53 -12.03 2.88
C GLY A 152 -5.67 -12.04 3.92
N LEU A 153 -5.34 -12.11 5.21
CA LEU A 153 -6.33 -12.09 6.28
C LEU A 153 -6.98 -10.70 6.46
N ALA A 154 -6.23 -9.64 6.21
CA ALA A 154 -6.73 -8.27 6.39
C ALA A 154 -7.92 -7.93 5.47
N PRO A 155 -7.90 -8.22 4.15
CA PRO A 155 -9.07 -8.06 3.29
C PRO A 155 -10.26 -8.93 3.68
N ALA A 156 -10.02 -10.13 4.21
CA ALA A 156 -11.10 -11.02 4.64
C ALA A 156 -11.84 -10.48 5.89
N LEU A 157 -11.12 -9.81 6.79
CA LEU A 157 -11.68 -9.23 8.00
C LEU A 157 -12.21 -7.80 7.81
N GLY A 158 -11.66 -7.07 6.83
CA GLY A 158 -11.96 -5.66 6.60
C GLY A 158 -13.45 -5.38 6.41
N PRO A 159 -14.12 -5.99 5.43
CA PRO A 159 -15.54 -5.77 5.18
C PRO A 159 -16.42 -6.09 6.39
N THR A 160 -16.18 -7.21 7.07
CA THR A 160 -16.94 -7.62 8.27
C THR A 160 -16.80 -6.60 9.39
N LEU A 161 -15.57 -6.17 9.70
CA LEU A 161 -15.32 -5.16 10.74
C LEU A 161 -15.91 -3.81 10.35
N SER A 162 -15.74 -3.41 9.10
CA SER A 162 -16.29 -2.16 8.59
C SER A 162 -17.82 -2.17 8.61
N GLY A 163 -18.44 -3.25 8.14
CA GLY A 163 -19.89 -3.40 8.17
C GLY A 163 -20.46 -3.27 9.59
N TYR A 164 -19.83 -3.96 10.57
CA TYR A 164 -20.24 -3.86 11.96
C TYR A 164 -20.14 -2.42 12.51
N ILE A 165 -19.04 -1.70 12.17
CA ILE A 165 -18.85 -0.32 12.63
C ILE A 165 -19.86 0.60 11.96
N ILE A 166 -20.08 0.48 10.66
CA ILE A 166 -21.01 1.33 9.90
C ILE A 166 -22.46 1.15 10.38
N ASP A 167 -22.86 -0.08 10.70
CA ASP A 167 -24.21 -0.38 11.14
C ASP A 167 -24.49 0.09 12.58
N ASN A 168 -23.48 0.17 13.47
CA ASN A 168 -23.67 0.43 14.89
C ASN A 168 -23.04 1.74 15.38
N TYR A 169 -22.10 2.34 14.63
CA TYR A 169 -21.31 3.50 15.03
C TYR A 169 -21.20 4.51 13.88
N HIS A 170 -20.40 5.55 14.08
CA HIS A 170 -20.16 6.56 13.07
C HIS A 170 -19.01 6.12 12.11
N TRP A 171 -19.08 6.50 10.82
CA TRP A 171 -18.04 6.14 9.83
C TRP A 171 -16.61 6.56 10.25
N ARG A 172 -16.47 7.63 11.06
CA ARG A 172 -15.16 8.05 11.59
C ARG A 172 -14.52 6.99 12.47
N ASP A 173 -15.32 6.16 13.14
CA ASP A 173 -14.83 5.12 14.03
C ASP A 173 -14.07 4.01 13.31
N LEU A 174 -14.22 3.92 11.97
CA LEU A 174 -13.35 3.10 11.13
C LEU A 174 -11.87 3.49 11.28
N PHE A 175 -11.59 4.79 11.33
CA PHE A 175 -10.23 5.29 11.57
C PHE A 175 -9.90 5.30 13.05
N GLY A 176 -10.88 5.59 13.91
CA GLY A 176 -10.73 5.59 15.36
C GLY A 176 -10.27 4.25 15.92
N MET A 177 -10.75 3.12 15.38
CA MET A 177 -10.33 1.77 15.75
C MET A 177 -8.86 1.50 15.37
N VAL A 178 -8.41 2.06 14.25
CA VAL A 178 -7.04 1.86 13.74
C VAL A 178 -6.01 2.67 14.54
N LEU A 179 -6.37 3.86 15.03
CA LEU A 179 -5.47 4.78 15.74
C LEU A 179 -4.71 4.13 16.91
N PRO A 180 -5.36 3.50 17.90
CA PRO A 180 -4.65 2.93 19.05
C PRO A 180 -3.69 1.82 18.63
N ILE A 181 -4.03 1.05 17.58
CA ILE A 181 -3.18 -0.03 17.08
C ILE A 181 -1.93 0.56 16.41
N VAL A 182 -2.07 1.61 15.59
CA VAL A 182 -0.93 2.28 14.94
C VAL A 182 0.00 2.92 15.97
N VAL A 183 -0.56 3.56 17.00
CA VAL A 183 0.23 4.13 18.11
C VAL A 183 1.00 3.03 18.83
N LEU A 184 0.35 1.91 19.16
CA LEU A 184 1.01 0.76 19.77
C LEU A 184 2.14 0.22 18.88
N VAL A 185 1.89 0.05 17.58
CA VAL A 185 2.92 -0.40 16.61
C VAL A 185 4.09 0.58 16.57
N LEU A 186 3.85 1.89 16.56
CA LEU A 186 4.90 2.91 16.59
C LEU A 186 5.75 2.82 17.87
N VAL A 187 5.11 2.68 19.03
CA VAL A 187 5.80 2.51 20.31
C VAL A 187 6.65 1.25 20.31
N LEU A 188 6.08 0.12 19.89
CA LEU A 188 6.82 -1.14 19.78
C LEU A 188 7.97 -1.04 18.77
N ALA A 189 7.72 -0.43 17.61
CA ALA A 189 8.75 -0.22 16.59
C ALA A 189 9.89 0.67 17.08
N PHE A 190 9.60 1.70 17.86
CA PHE A 190 10.63 2.58 18.42
C PHE A 190 11.64 1.80 19.27
N PHE A 191 11.19 0.82 20.05
CA PHE A 191 12.07 0.02 20.91
C PHE A 191 12.64 -1.23 20.23
N LEU A 192 11.84 -1.90 19.38
CA LEU A 192 12.16 -3.24 18.86
C LEU A 192 12.73 -3.24 17.45
N MET A 193 12.42 -2.21 16.64
CA MET A 193 12.95 -2.13 15.27
C MET A 193 14.45 -1.86 15.27
N LYS A 194 15.17 -2.61 14.41
CA LYS A 194 16.61 -2.51 14.18
C LYS A 194 16.90 -2.31 12.71
N SER A 195 18.05 -1.75 12.41
CA SER A 195 18.52 -1.56 11.05
C SER A 195 19.22 -2.83 10.57
N VAL A 196 18.54 -3.58 9.73
CA VAL A 196 18.97 -4.92 9.30
C VAL A 196 19.35 -5.00 7.81
N ILE A 197 19.05 -3.96 7.03
CA ILE A 197 19.41 -3.85 5.62
C ILE A 197 20.64 -2.99 5.50
N PRO A 198 21.74 -3.49 4.87
CA PRO A 198 22.93 -2.68 4.60
C PRO A 198 22.60 -1.47 3.71
N LEU A 199 23.20 -0.33 4.04
CA LEU A 199 23.04 0.90 3.26
C LEU A 199 24.05 0.92 2.11
N SER A 200 23.59 1.26 0.91
CA SER A 200 24.44 1.38 -0.28
C SER A 200 24.64 2.83 -0.74
N ASN A 201 23.92 3.77 -0.13
CA ASN A 201 23.99 5.22 -0.42
C ASN A 201 23.90 5.57 -1.93
N PRO A 202 22.90 5.07 -2.66
CA PRO A 202 22.76 5.32 -4.08
C PRO A 202 22.47 6.80 -4.35
N SER A 203 22.97 7.29 -5.49
CA SER A 203 22.55 8.60 -5.98
C SER A 203 21.08 8.58 -6.32
N ILE A 204 20.36 9.68 -6.02
CA ILE A 204 18.95 9.79 -6.40
C ILE A 204 18.87 10.04 -7.91
N ASP A 205 18.15 9.18 -8.62
CA ASP A 205 17.78 9.43 -10.01
C ASP A 205 16.43 10.15 -10.08
N ILE A 206 16.49 11.48 -9.90
CA ILE A 206 15.30 12.34 -9.91
C ILE A 206 14.50 12.18 -11.21
N LEU A 207 15.18 11.99 -12.34
CA LEU A 207 14.50 11.84 -13.63
C LEU A 207 13.67 10.54 -13.67
N SER A 208 14.19 9.43 -13.17
CA SER A 208 13.41 8.20 -13.05
C SER A 208 12.23 8.34 -12.10
N ALA A 209 12.37 9.06 -10.99
CA ALA A 209 11.26 9.35 -10.07
C ALA A 209 10.16 10.18 -10.77
N ILE A 210 10.53 11.21 -11.52
CA ILE A 210 9.57 12.03 -12.30
C ILE A 210 8.89 11.20 -13.39
N LEU A 211 9.65 10.43 -14.17
CA LEU A 211 9.09 9.61 -15.24
C LEU A 211 8.10 8.57 -14.71
N SER A 212 8.44 7.89 -13.61
CA SER A 212 7.54 6.91 -12.97
C SER A 212 6.29 7.58 -12.40
N THR A 213 6.43 8.73 -11.73
CA THR A 213 5.32 9.47 -11.14
C THR A 213 4.33 9.95 -12.21
N ILE A 214 4.82 10.59 -13.27
CA ILE A 214 3.98 11.03 -14.39
C ILE A 214 3.39 9.82 -15.12
N GLY A 215 4.19 8.80 -15.39
CA GLY A 215 3.76 7.62 -16.13
C GLY A 215 2.64 6.86 -15.42
N PHE A 216 2.90 6.39 -14.20
CA PHE A 216 1.90 5.66 -13.41
C PHE A 216 0.73 6.56 -13.03
N GLY A 217 0.99 7.81 -12.62
CA GLY A 217 -0.04 8.78 -12.28
C GLY A 217 -1.00 9.03 -13.43
N SER A 218 -0.50 9.27 -14.64
CA SER A 218 -1.33 9.48 -15.84
C SER A 218 -2.12 8.25 -16.22
N LEU A 219 -1.53 7.05 -16.21
CA LEU A 219 -2.26 5.82 -16.50
C LEU A 219 -3.41 5.60 -15.53
N LEU A 220 -3.13 5.67 -14.23
CA LEU A 220 -4.14 5.42 -13.20
C LEU A 220 -5.25 6.48 -13.24
N TYR A 221 -4.89 7.74 -13.45
CA TYR A 221 -5.89 8.81 -13.63
C TYR A 221 -6.73 8.60 -14.89
N GLY A 222 -6.10 8.25 -16.01
CA GLY A 222 -6.78 7.96 -17.27
C GLY A 222 -7.79 6.82 -17.12
N PHE A 223 -7.38 5.70 -16.53
CA PHE A 223 -8.29 4.57 -16.28
C PHE A 223 -9.42 4.91 -15.30
N SER A 224 -9.13 5.68 -14.25
CA SER A 224 -10.14 6.11 -13.29
C SER A 224 -11.19 7.03 -13.91
N SER A 225 -10.79 7.89 -14.84
CA SER A 225 -11.69 8.83 -15.51
C SER A 225 -12.59 8.18 -16.58
N VAL A 226 -12.36 6.92 -16.94
CA VAL A 226 -13.17 6.22 -17.95
C VAL A 226 -14.64 6.11 -17.55
N GLY A 227 -14.93 5.92 -16.26
CA GLY A 227 -16.28 5.80 -15.74
C GLY A 227 -17.13 7.07 -15.96
N ASP A 228 -16.50 8.23 -15.85
CA ASP A 228 -17.16 9.53 -15.98
C ASP A 228 -17.15 10.06 -17.42
N ASP A 229 -15.97 10.03 -18.06
CA ASP A 229 -15.73 10.67 -19.34
C ASP A 229 -15.90 9.71 -20.55
N GLY A 230 -15.90 8.39 -20.31
CA GLY A 230 -15.95 7.35 -21.34
C GLY A 230 -14.61 7.14 -22.09
N TRP A 231 -14.48 5.95 -22.73
CA TRP A 231 -13.26 5.56 -23.46
C TRP A 231 -12.91 6.46 -24.64
N GLY A 232 -13.90 7.12 -25.27
CA GLY A 232 -13.72 8.01 -26.43
C GLY A 232 -13.29 9.43 -26.06
N SER A 233 -13.20 9.78 -24.80
CA SER A 233 -12.85 11.13 -24.35
C SER A 233 -11.39 11.45 -24.68
N LEU A 234 -11.13 12.61 -25.27
CA LEU A 234 -9.78 13.13 -25.51
C LEU A 234 -8.98 13.24 -24.22
N LYS A 235 -9.63 13.53 -23.10
CA LYS A 235 -9.02 13.58 -21.78
C LYS A 235 -8.48 12.21 -21.38
N VAL A 236 -9.32 11.16 -21.45
CA VAL A 236 -8.93 9.79 -21.10
C VAL A 236 -7.80 9.32 -22.02
N ILE A 237 -7.99 9.43 -23.33
CA ILE A 237 -6.99 9.00 -24.32
C ILE A 237 -5.67 9.77 -24.11
N GLY A 238 -5.73 11.07 -23.88
CA GLY A 238 -4.55 11.91 -23.62
C GLY A 238 -3.75 11.45 -22.41
N PHE A 239 -4.43 11.19 -21.27
CA PHE A 239 -3.74 10.68 -20.09
C PHE A 239 -3.18 9.27 -20.28
N LEU A 240 -3.90 8.37 -20.94
CA LEU A 240 -3.40 7.02 -21.25
C LEU A 240 -2.17 7.07 -22.17
N VAL A 241 -2.18 7.88 -23.22
CA VAL A 241 -1.04 8.05 -24.13
C VAL A 241 0.18 8.63 -23.39
N VAL A 242 -0.02 9.69 -22.61
CA VAL A 242 1.05 10.28 -21.78
C VAL A 242 1.60 9.23 -20.83
N GLY A 243 0.74 8.50 -20.14
CA GLY A 243 1.14 7.45 -19.20
C GLY A 243 1.99 6.37 -19.88
N VAL A 244 1.56 5.85 -21.03
CA VAL A 244 2.31 4.85 -21.80
C VAL A 244 3.67 5.38 -22.26
N ILE A 245 3.73 6.62 -22.77
CA ILE A 245 4.99 7.23 -23.21
C ILE A 245 5.97 7.36 -22.05
N PHE A 246 5.52 7.90 -20.91
CA PHE A 246 6.39 8.11 -19.75
C PHE A 246 6.83 6.80 -19.09
N ILE A 247 5.97 5.77 -19.06
CA ILE A 247 6.37 4.43 -18.59
C ILE A 247 7.36 3.78 -19.57
N ALA A 248 7.19 3.96 -20.87
CA ALA A 248 8.15 3.45 -21.85
C ALA A 248 9.52 4.14 -21.69
N LEU A 249 9.56 5.46 -21.52
CA LEU A 249 10.77 6.22 -21.23
C LEU A 249 11.42 5.81 -19.90
N PHE A 250 10.61 5.64 -18.85
CA PHE A 250 11.07 5.12 -17.56
C PHE A 250 11.70 3.74 -17.71
N SER A 251 11.01 2.81 -18.38
CA SER A 251 11.48 1.44 -18.59
C SER A 251 12.77 1.40 -19.42
N TRP A 252 12.82 2.18 -20.49
CA TRP A 252 14.02 2.31 -21.30
C TRP A 252 15.20 2.80 -20.46
N ARG A 253 14.99 3.84 -19.63
CA ARG A 253 16.01 4.38 -18.75
C ARG A 253 16.48 3.34 -17.72
N GLN A 254 15.54 2.63 -17.04
CA GLN A 254 15.89 1.60 -16.06
C GLN A 254 16.75 0.47 -16.65
N LEU A 255 16.51 0.11 -17.91
CA LEU A 255 17.29 -0.93 -18.60
C LEU A 255 18.73 -0.49 -18.93
N HIS A 256 19.00 0.83 -19.01
CA HIS A 256 20.32 1.38 -19.38
C HIS A 256 21.13 1.88 -18.16
N LEU A 257 20.51 2.04 -17.00
CA LEU A 257 21.22 2.45 -15.79
C LEU A 257 22.02 1.29 -15.17
N GLU A 258 23.20 1.59 -14.63
CA GLU A 258 24.00 0.62 -13.86
C GLU A 258 23.32 0.28 -12.52
N HIS A 259 22.71 1.27 -11.87
CA HIS A 259 21.98 1.12 -10.62
C HIS A 259 20.56 1.63 -10.77
N PRO A 260 19.65 0.83 -11.39
CA PRO A 260 18.26 1.26 -11.60
C PRO A 260 17.46 1.28 -10.28
N PHE A 261 16.39 2.10 -10.22
CA PHE A 261 15.41 2.05 -9.13
C PHE A 261 14.66 0.71 -9.12
N LEU A 262 14.33 0.23 -10.32
CA LEU A 262 13.62 -1.01 -10.54
C LEU A 262 14.39 -1.86 -11.54
N GLU A 263 14.84 -3.05 -11.12
CA GLU A 263 15.58 -3.96 -11.96
C GLU A 263 14.66 -4.69 -12.95
N LEU A 264 14.36 -4.05 -14.06
CA LEU A 264 13.46 -4.60 -15.08
C LEU A 264 14.05 -5.79 -15.86
N ARG A 265 15.38 -6.03 -15.75
CA ARG A 265 16.03 -7.17 -16.41
C ARG A 265 15.56 -8.52 -15.84
N VAL A 266 14.92 -8.53 -14.66
CA VAL A 266 14.30 -9.74 -14.07
C VAL A 266 13.19 -10.33 -14.95
N PHE A 267 12.53 -9.50 -15.77
CA PHE A 267 11.51 -9.96 -16.72
C PHE A 267 12.07 -10.81 -17.89
N LYS A 268 13.40 -10.90 -18.05
CA LYS A 268 14.02 -11.88 -18.96
C LYS A 268 13.81 -13.32 -18.48
N SER A 269 13.57 -13.54 -17.20
CA SER A 269 13.22 -14.85 -16.66
C SER A 269 11.74 -15.15 -16.90
N SER A 270 11.44 -16.20 -17.67
CA SER A 270 10.06 -16.63 -17.94
C SER A 270 9.30 -16.97 -16.65
N THR A 271 9.96 -17.63 -15.70
CA THR A 271 9.37 -17.99 -14.42
C THR A 271 8.93 -16.74 -13.64
N PHE A 272 9.79 -15.72 -13.59
CA PHE A 272 9.47 -14.45 -12.94
C PHE A 272 8.31 -13.74 -13.64
N THR A 273 8.36 -13.65 -14.97
CA THR A 273 7.34 -12.98 -15.78
C THR A 273 5.97 -13.63 -15.60
N ILE A 274 5.90 -14.96 -15.69
CA ILE A 274 4.64 -15.70 -15.49
C ILE A 274 4.11 -15.48 -14.07
N ALA A 275 4.96 -15.58 -13.05
CA ALA A 275 4.56 -15.36 -11.67
C ALA A 275 4.05 -13.91 -11.44
N ALA A 276 4.71 -12.91 -12.02
CA ALA A 276 4.32 -11.51 -11.91
C ALA A 276 2.96 -11.25 -12.61
N VAL A 277 2.75 -11.80 -13.81
CA VAL A 277 1.49 -11.68 -14.54
C VAL A 277 0.35 -12.37 -13.76
N LEU A 278 0.56 -13.58 -13.28
CA LEU A 278 -0.45 -14.30 -12.49
C LEU A 278 -0.80 -13.53 -11.22
N ALA A 279 0.19 -13.00 -10.49
CA ALA A 279 -0.03 -12.18 -9.32
C ALA A 279 -0.85 -10.93 -9.65
N GLY A 280 -0.55 -10.27 -10.77
CA GLY A 280 -1.29 -9.08 -11.23
C GLY A 280 -2.76 -9.42 -11.55
N VAL A 281 -3.03 -10.48 -12.30
CA VAL A 281 -4.39 -10.92 -12.65
C VAL A 281 -5.17 -11.32 -11.40
N THR A 282 -4.55 -12.05 -10.48
CA THR A 282 -5.19 -12.45 -9.22
C THR A 282 -5.56 -11.23 -8.36
N ASN A 283 -4.64 -10.26 -8.21
CA ASN A 283 -4.94 -9.02 -7.48
C ASN A 283 -6.04 -8.20 -8.15
N MET A 284 -6.04 -8.10 -9.48
CA MET A 284 -7.07 -7.38 -10.23
C MET A 284 -8.46 -8.00 -9.98
N ALA A 285 -8.57 -9.33 -10.02
CA ALA A 285 -9.81 -10.04 -9.75
C ALA A 285 -10.27 -9.84 -8.29
N MET A 286 -9.34 -9.91 -7.33
CA MET A 286 -9.63 -9.74 -5.91
C MET A 286 -10.13 -8.33 -5.59
N VAL A 287 -9.41 -7.29 -6.01
CA VAL A 287 -9.79 -5.88 -5.78
C VAL A 287 -11.12 -5.55 -6.49
N GLY A 288 -11.33 -6.07 -7.70
CA GLY A 288 -12.60 -5.93 -8.40
C GLY A 288 -13.78 -6.54 -7.65
N ALA A 289 -13.60 -7.74 -7.10
CA ALA A 289 -14.63 -8.40 -6.30
C ALA A 289 -14.91 -7.65 -4.99
N GLU A 290 -13.87 -7.22 -4.26
CA GLU A 290 -14.00 -6.44 -3.02
C GLU A 290 -14.80 -5.14 -3.22
N MET A 291 -14.78 -4.56 -4.40
CA MET A 291 -15.48 -3.32 -4.71
C MET A 291 -16.92 -3.56 -5.19
N VAL A 292 -17.11 -4.53 -6.08
CA VAL A 292 -18.42 -4.76 -6.75
C VAL A 292 -19.39 -5.49 -5.83
N VAL A 293 -18.92 -6.48 -5.06
CA VAL A 293 -19.81 -7.32 -4.25
C VAL A 293 -20.53 -6.54 -3.16
N PRO A 294 -19.89 -5.68 -2.34
CA PRO A 294 -20.61 -4.88 -1.35
C PRO A 294 -21.61 -3.91 -1.97
N LEU A 295 -21.25 -3.26 -3.09
CA LEU A 295 -22.15 -2.35 -3.79
C LEU A 295 -23.41 -3.09 -4.29
N TYR A 296 -23.26 -4.29 -4.85
CA TYR A 296 -24.38 -5.12 -5.29
C TYR A 296 -25.28 -5.53 -4.13
N ILE A 297 -24.69 -6.02 -3.03
CA ILE A 297 -25.44 -6.51 -1.87
C ILE A 297 -26.19 -5.37 -1.18
N GLN A 298 -25.55 -4.22 -0.95
CA GLN A 298 -26.16 -3.09 -0.24
C GLN A 298 -27.17 -2.33 -1.12
N ASN A 299 -26.84 -2.05 -2.39
CA ASN A 299 -27.67 -1.20 -3.23
C ASN A 299 -28.80 -1.96 -3.96
N ILE A 300 -28.59 -3.23 -4.31
CA ILE A 300 -29.56 -4.01 -5.10
C ILE A 300 -30.35 -4.96 -4.20
N ARG A 301 -29.69 -5.66 -3.27
CA ARG A 301 -30.38 -6.57 -2.35
C ARG A 301 -30.91 -5.89 -1.09
N GLY A 302 -30.46 -4.68 -0.79
CA GLY A 302 -30.90 -3.90 0.38
C GLY A 302 -30.46 -4.49 1.72
N GLU A 303 -29.43 -5.34 1.72
CA GLU A 303 -28.91 -5.94 2.94
C GLU A 303 -27.97 -4.95 3.68
N SER A 304 -27.72 -5.20 4.97
CA SER A 304 -26.84 -4.35 5.77
C SER A 304 -25.37 -4.45 5.33
N ALA A 305 -24.56 -3.44 5.69
CA ALA A 305 -23.13 -3.44 5.42
C ALA A 305 -22.41 -4.61 6.09
N PHE A 306 -22.92 -5.10 7.23
CA PHE A 306 -22.36 -6.29 7.90
C PHE A 306 -22.56 -7.60 7.12
N HIS A 307 -23.65 -7.71 6.35
CA HIS A 307 -23.95 -8.90 5.53
C HIS A 307 -23.33 -8.83 4.13
N SER A 308 -22.73 -7.71 3.75
CA SER A 308 -22.07 -7.51 2.45
C SER A 308 -20.58 -7.86 2.48
#